data_8421515f1c695e7916f2b2d50ae4efe7
#
_entry.id   8421515f1c695e7916f2b2d50ae4efe7
#
_cell.length_a   1.000
_cell.length_b   1.000
_cell.length_c   1.000
_cell.angle_alpha   90.00
_cell.angle_beta   90.00
_cell.angle_gamma   90.00
#
_symmetry.space_group_name_H-M   'P 1'
#
loop_
_entity.id
_entity.type
_entity.pdbx_description
1 polymer ?
#
loop_
_entity_poly.entity_id
_entity_poly.type
_entity_poly.pdbx_seq_one_letter_code
_entity_poly.pdbx_strand_id
1 'polypeptide(L)'
;YVHLYGNPEDRNELHSRDFKDWEAVAFKHPGYLEDMWKQACDAYAWSSFDPEIRGETDIMIYGEELHNDLQLMPEEERDTYIAAYRKKLSAQLSALSRCANPMVTGRGGFDYHRQENTNRSYQNRYEEFRNWRQKVLEAVRRKKEAARPEEEKLEKAWQTLKRDIRSSADTIHGIDTGQCRGYSRALFVSSILNKVSTFANHGEVEIVRRAVDFISE
;
A
#
# COMPACT_ATOMS: atom_id res chain seq x y z
N TYR A 1 19.13 4.66 2.72
CA TYR A 1 19.26 3.23 2.37
C TYR A 1 19.95 3.03 1.00
N VAL A 2 19.62 3.84 0.03
CA VAL A 2 20.27 3.80 -1.30
C VAL A 2 21.77 4.12 -1.19
N HIS A 3 22.18 5.00 -0.29
CA HIS A 3 23.60 5.30 -0.03
C HIS A 3 24.35 4.18 0.70
N LEU A 4 23.68 3.35 1.49
CA LEU A 4 24.29 2.20 2.18
C LEU A 4 24.77 1.08 1.23
N TYR A 5 24.19 1.00 0.03
CA TYR A 5 24.52 -0.05 -0.95
C TYR A 5 25.18 0.48 -2.23
N GLY A 6 25.42 1.79 -2.32
CA GLY A 6 25.87 2.43 -3.56
C GLY A 6 27.29 2.10 -3.99
N ASN A 7 28.24 2.01 -3.06
CA ASN A 7 29.64 1.75 -3.39
C ASN A 7 30.30 0.86 -2.32
N PRO A 8 31.05 -0.23 -2.71
CA PRO A 8 31.78 -1.07 -1.75
C PRO A 8 32.80 -0.33 -0.89
N GLU A 9 33.36 0.77 -1.37
CA GLU A 9 34.30 1.61 -0.63
C GLU A 9 33.60 2.38 0.51
N ASP A 10 32.35 2.79 0.33
CA ASP A 10 31.55 3.48 1.33
C ASP A 10 31.18 2.58 2.53
N ARG A 11 31.21 1.25 2.36
CA ARG A 11 30.92 0.28 3.44
C ARG A 11 31.89 0.40 4.61
N ASN A 12 33.18 0.67 4.33
CA ASN A 12 34.19 0.80 5.36
C ASN A 12 34.07 2.13 6.14
N GLU A 13 33.61 3.17 5.49
CA GLU A 13 33.32 4.44 6.14
C GLU A 13 32.04 4.38 7.01
N LEU A 14 31.04 3.60 6.59
CA LEU A 14 29.80 3.42 7.31
C LEU A 14 29.96 2.66 8.63
N HIS A 15 30.90 1.71 8.71
CA HIS A 15 31.24 1.00 9.95
C HIS A 15 31.99 1.87 10.97
N SER A 16 32.54 3.01 10.55
CA SER A 16 33.27 3.95 11.40
C SER A 16 32.45 5.19 11.81
N ARG A 17 31.22 5.35 11.30
CA ARG A 17 30.35 6.46 11.68
C ARG A 17 29.79 6.24 13.08
N ASP A 18 29.96 7.26 13.90
CA ASP A 18 29.38 7.32 15.23
C ASP A 18 27.84 7.32 15.11
N PHE A 19 27.15 6.46 15.83
CA PHE A 19 25.70 6.30 15.80
C PHE A 19 24.90 7.61 15.97
N LYS A 20 25.50 8.60 16.59
CA LYS A 20 24.90 9.93 16.80
C LYS A 20 24.58 10.69 15.52
N ASP A 21 25.33 10.45 14.44
CA ASP A 21 25.07 11.11 13.16
C ASP A 21 23.87 10.51 12.42
N TRP A 22 23.49 9.29 12.76
CA TRP A 22 22.32 8.62 12.21
C TRP A 22 21.00 9.09 12.84
N GLU A 23 20.99 9.43 14.12
CA GLU A 23 19.81 9.97 14.79
C GLU A 23 19.31 11.26 14.14
N ALA A 24 20.23 12.08 13.61
CA ALA A 24 19.89 13.33 12.95
C ALA A 24 19.28 13.19 11.55
N VAL A 25 19.47 12.03 10.90
CA VAL A 25 19.04 11.79 9.51
C VAL A 25 17.81 10.87 9.43
N ALA A 26 17.52 10.15 10.52
CA ALA A 26 16.61 9.00 10.51
C ALA A 26 15.13 9.36 10.35
N PHE A 27 14.64 10.35 11.06
CA PHE A 27 13.21 10.60 11.13
C PHE A 27 12.76 11.72 10.19
N LYS A 28 12.36 11.34 8.99
CA LYS A 28 11.78 12.24 7.99
C LYS A 28 10.47 12.89 8.48
N HIS A 29 9.74 12.21 9.35
CA HIS A 29 8.48 12.65 9.95
C HIS A 29 8.54 12.49 11.47
N PRO A 30 9.30 13.34 12.16
CA PRO A 30 9.41 13.29 13.62
C PRO A 30 8.05 13.54 14.28
N GLY A 31 7.83 12.91 15.43
CA GLY A 31 6.59 13.03 16.20
C GLY A 31 5.56 11.93 15.94
N TYR A 32 5.69 11.11 14.89
CA TYR A 32 4.75 10.00 14.67
C TYR A 32 5.14 8.71 15.39
N LEU A 33 6.34 8.18 15.17
CA LEU A 33 6.78 6.88 15.66
C LEU A 33 8.20 6.88 16.25
N GLU A 34 8.89 8.02 16.30
CA GLU A 34 10.29 8.11 16.74
C GLU A 34 10.50 7.56 18.15
N ASP A 35 9.54 7.76 19.06
CA ASP A 35 9.56 7.25 20.42
C ASP A 35 9.42 5.72 20.49
N MET A 36 9.02 5.06 19.40
CA MET A 36 8.95 3.60 19.26
C MET A 36 10.25 2.99 18.74
N TRP A 37 11.26 3.82 18.40
CA TRP A 37 12.52 3.36 17.85
C TRP A 37 13.19 2.27 18.71
N LYS A 38 13.30 2.50 20.02
CA LYS A 38 13.90 1.52 20.94
C LYS A 38 13.13 0.19 20.94
N GLN A 39 11.80 0.25 20.96
CA GLN A 39 10.98 -0.97 20.88
C GLN A 39 11.21 -1.72 19.56
N ALA A 40 11.41 -1.02 18.46
CA ALA A 40 11.69 -1.63 17.17
C ALA A 40 13.08 -2.28 17.15
N CYS A 41 14.12 -1.64 17.68
CA CYS A 41 15.45 -2.23 17.82
C CYS A 41 15.40 -3.49 18.71
N ASP A 42 14.78 -3.40 19.87
CA ASP A 42 14.63 -4.52 20.81
C ASP A 42 13.87 -5.71 20.18
N ALA A 43 12.94 -5.42 19.25
CA ALA A 43 12.20 -6.46 18.52
C ALA A 43 13.10 -7.33 17.64
N TYR A 44 14.23 -6.81 17.18
CA TYR A 44 15.19 -7.54 16.33
C TYR A 44 16.37 -8.16 17.09
N ALA A 45 16.46 -7.99 18.41
CA ALA A 45 17.62 -8.41 19.21
C ALA A 45 17.98 -9.90 19.05
N TRP A 46 17.01 -10.79 18.85
CA TRP A 46 17.22 -12.23 18.71
C TRP A 46 17.15 -12.74 17.26
N SER A 47 16.81 -11.87 16.32
CA SER A 47 16.55 -12.26 14.91
C SER A 47 17.47 -11.58 13.90
N SER A 48 18.22 -10.56 14.29
CA SER A 48 19.14 -9.81 13.40
C SER A 48 20.53 -9.67 14.03
N PHE A 49 21.57 -9.63 13.19
CA PHE A 49 22.93 -9.26 13.61
C PHE A 49 23.05 -7.74 13.83
N ASP A 50 22.20 -6.94 13.17
CA ASP A 50 22.18 -5.47 13.27
C ASP A 50 20.76 -5.02 13.67
N PRO A 51 20.34 -5.25 14.94
CA PRO A 51 18.98 -4.94 15.39
C PRO A 51 18.66 -3.46 15.35
N GLU A 52 19.63 -2.58 15.62
CA GLU A 52 19.49 -1.13 15.58
C GLU A 52 19.14 -0.66 14.16
N ILE A 53 19.92 -1.08 13.15
CA ILE A 53 19.68 -0.72 11.74
C ILE A 53 18.31 -1.23 11.28
N ARG A 54 17.94 -2.45 11.69
CA ARG A 54 16.64 -3.03 11.34
C ARG A 54 15.49 -2.27 11.98
N GLY A 55 15.59 -1.99 13.27
CA GLY A 55 14.56 -1.26 14.02
C GLY A 55 14.39 0.16 13.49
N GLU A 56 15.48 0.85 13.22
CA GLU A 56 15.48 2.19 12.63
C GLU A 56 14.81 2.18 11.25
N THR A 57 15.21 1.25 10.38
CA THR A 57 14.62 1.11 9.04
C THR A 57 13.11 0.88 9.11
N ASP A 58 12.64 0.02 10.01
CA ASP A 58 11.22 -0.24 10.20
C ASP A 58 10.46 1.02 10.64
N ILE A 59 10.99 1.76 11.63
CA ILE A 59 10.33 2.98 12.10
C ILE A 59 10.28 4.04 11.00
N MET A 60 11.30 4.15 10.17
CA MET A 60 11.27 5.05 9.01
C MET A 60 10.19 4.63 8.00
N ILE A 61 10.12 3.35 7.65
CA ILE A 61 9.13 2.83 6.68
C ILE A 61 7.71 3.00 7.23
N TYR A 62 7.46 2.62 8.47
CA TYR A 62 6.15 2.78 9.09
C TYR A 62 5.77 4.24 9.33
N GLY A 63 6.75 5.10 9.63
CA GLY A 63 6.55 6.55 9.74
C GLY A 63 6.13 7.19 8.43
N GLU A 64 6.79 6.84 7.33
CA GLU A 64 6.43 7.28 5.97
C GLU A 64 5.05 6.74 5.56
N GLU A 65 4.77 5.47 5.87
CA GLU A 65 3.47 4.84 5.61
C GLU A 65 2.36 5.55 6.37
N LEU A 66 2.57 5.84 7.66
CA LEU A 66 1.60 6.57 8.49
C LEU A 66 1.39 8.00 7.98
N HIS A 67 2.47 8.71 7.63
CA HIS A 67 2.37 10.05 7.05
C HIS A 67 1.50 10.05 5.80
N ASN A 68 1.74 9.14 4.88
CA ASN A 68 0.98 9.01 3.63
C ASN A 68 -0.51 8.69 3.88
N ASP A 69 -0.80 7.85 4.88
CA ASP A 69 -2.18 7.55 5.27
C ASP A 69 -2.91 8.78 5.79
N LEU A 70 -2.23 9.60 6.61
CA LEU A 70 -2.80 10.82 7.20
C LEU A 70 -3.13 11.89 6.14
N GLN A 71 -2.45 11.90 4.99
CA GLN A 71 -2.82 12.77 3.87
C GLN A 71 -4.17 12.40 3.24
N LEU A 72 -4.60 11.15 3.39
CA LEU A 72 -5.87 10.68 2.86
C LEU A 72 -7.03 10.90 3.83
N MET A 73 -6.73 11.14 5.12
CA MET A 73 -7.73 11.17 6.19
C MET A 73 -8.24 12.56 6.51
N PRO A 74 -9.52 12.70 6.89
CA PRO A 74 -10.05 13.88 7.54
C PRO A 74 -9.26 14.20 8.83
N GLU A 75 -9.08 15.48 9.10
CA GLU A 75 -8.28 15.94 10.24
C GLU A 75 -8.80 15.41 11.58
N GLU A 76 -10.11 15.38 11.74
CA GLU A 76 -10.80 14.88 12.93
C GLU A 76 -10.61 13.39 13.22
N GLU A 77 -10.25 12.58 12.23
CA GLU A 77 -10.00 11.12 12.38
C GLU A 77 -8.53 10.79 12.63
N ARG A 78 -7.59 11.74 12.41
CA ARG A 78 -6.13 11.50 12.41
C ARG A 78 -5.61 11.01 13.75
N ASP A 79 -5.95 11.67 14.85
CA ASP A 79 -5.44 11.31 16.18
C ASP A 79 -5.89 9.89 16.58
N THR A 80 -7.14 9.56 16.32
CA THR A 80 -7.70 8.22 16.57
C THR A 80 -6.96 7.16 15.73
N TYR A 81 -6.67 7.48 14.47
CA TYR A 81 -5.93 6.59 13.59
C TYR A 81 -4.49 6.40 14.05
N ILE A 82 -3.77 7.46 14.39
CA ILE A 82 -2.40 7.41 14.92
C ILE A 82 -2.34 6.51 16.15
N ALA A 83 -3.25 6.70 17.11
CA ALA A 83 -3.29 5.90 18.32
C ALA A 83 -3.53 4.39 18.03
N ALA A 84 -4.46 4.08 17.12
CA ALA A 84 -4.74 2.71 16.72
C ALA A 84 -3.58 2.08 15.93
N TYR A 85 -2.93 2.84 15.03
CA TYR A 85 -1.76 2.42 14.27
C TYR A 85 -0.60 2.06 15.19
N ARG A 86 -0.25 2.96 16.12
CA ARG A 86 0.80 2.75 17.13
C ARG A 86 0.54 1.51 17.98
N LYS A 87 -0.69 1.32 18.45
CA LYS A 87 -1.09 0.14 19.25
C LYS A 87 -0.87 -1.17 18.49
N LYS A 88 -1.25 -1.22 17.21
CA LYS A 88 -1.10 -2.42 16.37
C LYS A 88 0.35 -2.66 15.99
N LEU A 89 1.11 -1.63 15.65
CA LEU A 89 2.54 -1.72 15.40
C LEU A 89 3.28 -2.22 16.65
N SER A 90 2.99 -1.67 17.85
CA SER A 90 3.57 -2.14 19.11
C SER A 90 3.27 -3.61 19.36
N ALA A 91 2.05 -4.08 19.09
CA ALA A 91 1.69 -5.49 19.22
C ALA A 91 2.47 -6.39 18.26
N GLN A 92 2.69 -5.93 17.02
CA GLN A 92 3.51 -6.62 16.02
C GLN A 92 4.97 -6.69 16.45
N LEU A 93 5.58 -5.58 16.88
CA LEU A 93 6.96 -5.51 17.36
C LEU A 93 7.15 -6.41 18.61
N SER A 94 6.19 -6.41 19.53
CA SER A 94 6.19 -7.29 20.70
C SER A 94 6.06 -8.78 20.34
N ALA A 95 5.41 -9.12 19.23
CA ALA A 95 5.41 -10.49 18.72
C ALA A 95 6.75 -10.86 18.07
N LEU A 96 7.34 -9.92 17.30
CA LEU A 96 8.63 -10.07 16.65
C LEU A 96 9.77 -10.28 17.68
N SER A 97 9.74 -9.57 18.81
CA SER A 97 10.78 -9.69 19.85
C SER A 97 10.92 -11.10 20.45
N ARG A 98 9.93 -11.96 20.22
CA ARG A 98 9.97 -13.38 20.64
C ARG A 98 10.48 -14.31 19.55
N CYS A 99 10.65 -13.80 18.33
CA CYS A 99 11.20 -14.56 17.22
C CYS A 99 12.72 -14.57 17.30
N ALA A 100 13.32 -15.75 17.19
CA ALA A 100 14.76 -15.92 17.21
C ALA A 100 15.26 -16.56 15.91
N ASN A 101 16.48 -16.19 15.52
CA ASN A 101 17.16 -16.81 14.40
C ASN A 101 18.35 -17.64 14.93
N PRO A 102 18.42 -18.96 14.65
CA PRO A 102 19.52 -19.80 15.13
C PRO A 102 20.90 -19.38 14.61
N MET A 103 20.95 -18.59 13.54
CA MET A 103 22.22 -18.00 13.05
C MET A 103 22.73 -16.90 13.99
N VAL A 104 21.82 -16.19 14.68
CA VAL A 104 22.15 -15.10 15.62
C VAL A 104 22.34 -15.65 17.04
N THR A 105 21.43 -16.53 17.48
CA THR A 105 21.40 -17.03 18.86
C THR A 105 22.24 -18.28 19.09
N GLY A 106 22.73 -18.92 18.02
CA GLY A 106 23.38 -20.23 18.05
C GLY A 106 22.39 -21.39 17.99
N ARG A 107 22.88 -22.56 17.54
CA ARG A 107 22.05 -23.75 17.32
C ARG A 107 21.89 -24.63 18.57
N GLY A 108 22.72 -24.43 19.60
CA GLY A 108 22.68 -25.24 20.82
C GLY A 108 21.40 -24.97 21.60
N GLY A 109 20.57 -26.02 21.76
CA GLY A 109 19.31 -25.90 22.49
C GLY A 109 18.19 -25.12 21.80
N PHE A 110 18.31 -24.82 20.51
CA PHE A 110 17.29 -24.08 19.78
C PHE A 110 16.02 -24.93 19.58
N ASP A 111 14.91 -24.49 20.15
CA ASP A 111 13.60 -25.15 20.06
C ASP A 111 12.86 -24.68 18.80
N TYR A 112 12.99 -25.45 17.71
CA TYR A 112 12.37 -25.16 16.42
C TYR A 112 10.85 -25.15 16.47
N HIS A 113 10.22 -26.02 17.29
CA HIS A 113 8.76 -26.07 17.38
C HIS A 113 8.21 -24.83 18.10
N ARG A 114 8.84 -24.43 19.20
CA ARG A 114 8.51 -23.17 19.88
C ARG A 114 8.69 -21.97 18.95
N GLN A 115 9.77 -21.97 18.16
CA GLN A 115 10.07 -20.89 17.24
C GLN A 115 9.03 -20.79 16.10
N GLU A 116 8.56 -21.92 15.58
CA GLU A 116 7.50 -21.94 14.58
C GLU A 116 6.21 -21.30 15.12
N ASN A 117 5.83 -21.57 16.36
CA ASN A 117 4.67 -20.99 17.02
C ASN A 117 4.84 -19.47 17.25
N THR A 118 6.04 -19.01 17.62
CA THR A 118 6.31 -17.56 17.74
C THR A 118 6.28 -16.86 16.42
N ASN A 119 6.86 -17.45 15.37
CA ASN A 119 6.82 -16.91 14.01
C ASN A 119 5.37 -16.81 13.48
N ARG A 120 4.55 -17.84 13.74
CA ARG A 120 3.12 -17.82 13.39
C ARG A 120 2.38 -16.71 14.14
N SER A 121 2.69 -16.52 15.43
CA SER A 121 2.11 -15.43 16.23
C SER A 121 2.49 -14.06 15.66
N TYR A 122 3.74 -13.87 15.27
CA TYR A 122 4.20 -12.64 14.60
C TYR A 122 3.48 -12.42 13.28
N GLN A 123 3.42 -13.45 12.43
CA GLN A 123 2.74 -13.37 11.13
C GLN A 123 1.27 -12.98 11.29
N ASN A 124 0.56 -13.58 12.25
CA ASN A 124 -0.84 -13.23 12.53
C ASN A 124 -0.99 -11.76 12.94
N ARG A 125 -0.09 -11.21 13.76
CA ARG A 125 -0.12 -9.79 14.17
C ARG A 125 0.20 -8.86 13.00
N TYR A 126 1.16 -9.24 12.17
CA TYR A 126 1.49 -8.50 10.94
C TYR A 126 0.28 -8.44 9.99
N GLU A 127 -0.35 -9.57 9.71
CA GLU A 127 -1.54 -9.64 8.86
C GLU A 127 -2.74 -8.90 9.46
N GLU A 128 -2.98 -9.02 10.77
CA GLU A 128 -4.01 -8.27 11.47
C GLU A 128 -3.81 -6.76 11.32
N PHE A 129 -2.58 -6.29 11.45
CA PHE A 129 -2.24 -4.88 11.27
C PHE A 129 -2.48 -4.43 9.83
N ARG A 130 -1.97 -5.17 8.84
CA ARG A 130 -2.12 -4.84 7.40
C ARG A 130 -3.59 -4.85 6.98
N ASN A 131 -4.35 -5.86 7.38
CA ASN A 131 -5.78 -5.98 7.08
C ASN A 131 -6.61 -4.86 7.73
N TRP A 132 -6.31 -4.50 8.98
CA TRP A 132 -6.95 -3.37 9.64
C TRP A 132 -6.69 -2.07 8.90
N ARG A 133 -5.43 -1.78 8.57
CA ARG A 133 -5.04 -0.58 7.83
C ARG A 133 -5.78 -0.48 6.50
N GLN A 134 -5.76 -1.56 5.72
CA GLN A 134 -6.46 -1.62 4.44
C GLN A 134 -7.95 -1.31 4.59
N LYS A 135 -8.63 -1.95 5.56
CA LYS A 135 -10.06 -1.72 5.82
C LYS A 135 -10.38 -0.27 6.18
N VAL A 136 -9.53 0.35 7.01
CA VAL A 136 -9.74 1.77 7.39
C VAL A 136 -9.56 2.68 6.19
N LEU A 137 -8.49 2.50 5.40
CA LEU A 137 -8.23 3.31 4.20
C LEU A 137 -9.32 3.13 3.14
N GLU A 138 -9.84 1.92 2.96
CA GLU A 138 -10.98 1.67 2.08
C GLU A 138 -12.25 2.36 2.57
N ALA A 139 -12.50 2.38 3.88
CA ALA A 139 -13.64 3.09 4.46
C ALA A 139 -13.52 4.60 4.24
N VAL A 140 -12.33 5.19 4.44
CA VAL A 140 -12.05 6.61 4.17
C VAL A 140 -12.28 6.92 2.68
N ARG A 141 -11.77 6.09 1.78
CA ARG A 141 -11.98 6.26 0.33
C ARG A 141 -13.47 6.22 -0.05
N ARG A 142 -14.23 5.27 0.53
CA ARG A 142 -15.68 5.18 0.29
C ARG A 142 -16.42 6.41 0.79
N LYS A 143 -16.09 6.90 2.00
CA LYS A 143 -16.68 8.14 2.54
C LYS A 143 -16.39 9.33 1.62
N LYS A 144 -15.13 9.48 1.17
CA LYS A 144 -14.71 10.55 0.26
C LYS A 144 -15.41 10.46 -1.09
N GLU A 145 -15.55 9.26 -1.65
CA GLU A 145 -16.26 9.06 -2.91
C GLU A 145 -17.76 9.33 -2.75
N ALA A 146 -18.38 8.90 -1.63
CA ALA A 146 -19.78 9.18 -1.36
C ALA A 146 -20.08 10.68 -1.20
N ALA A 147 -19.17 11.42 -0.55
CA ALA A 147 -19.28 12.87 -0.34
C ALA A 147 -18.99 13.71 -1.61
N ARG A 148 -18.54 13.08 -2.70
CA ARG A 148 -18.24 13.80 -3.96
C ARG A 148 -19.54 14.33 -4.57
N PRO A 149 -19.53 15.58 -5.11
CA PRO A 149 -20.66 16.14 -5.84
C PRO A 149 -21.14 15.23 -6.97
N GLU A 150 -22.45 15.17 -7.22
CA GLU A 150 -23.02 14.32 -8.28
C GLU A 150 -22.47 14.68 -9.67
N GLU A 151 -22.24 15.98 -9.94
CA GLU A 151 -21.63 16.43 -11.19
C GLU A 151 -20.23 15.85 -11.43
N GLU A 152 -19.40 15.79 -10.37
CA GLU A 152 -18.07 15.18 -10.47
C GLU A 152 -18.14 13.66 -10.63
N LYS A 153 -19.10 13.00 -9.99
CA LYS A 153 -19.35 11.56 -10.17
C LYS A 153 -19.75 11.24 -11.59
N LEU A 154 -20.67 12.02 -12.17
CA LEU A 154 -21.12 11.89 -13.54
C LEU A 154 -19.96 12.11 -14.52
N GLU A 155 -19.18 13.18 -14.31
CA GLU A 155 -18.03 13.45 -15.19
C GLU A 155 -16.98 12.35 -15.12
N LYS A 156 -16.66 11.85 -13.94
CA LYS A 156 -15.74 10.72 -13.75
C LYS A 156 -16.25 9.43 -14.42
N ALA A 157 -17.53 9.15 -14.27
CA ALA A 157 -18.19 8.03 -14.93
C ALA A 157 -18.13 8.16 -16.44
N TRP A 158 -18.42 9.35 -16.96
CA TRP A 158 -18.29 9.66 -18.38
C TRP A 158 -16.87 9.46 -18.91
N GLN A 159 -15.85 10.02 -18.24
CA GLN A 159 -14.47 9.88 -18.68
C GLN A 159 -14.01 8.40 -18.68
N THR A 160 -14.48 7.61 -17.73
CA THR A 160 -14.22 6.18 -17.70
C THR A 160 -14.87 5.45 -18.87
N LEU A 161 -16.15 5.71 -19.11
CA LEU A 161 -16.90 5.12 -20.24
C LEU A 161 -16.30 5.54 -21.58
N LYS A 162 -15.96 6.81 -21.75
CA LYS A 162 -15.33 7.35 -22.98
C LYS A 162 -14.02 6.65 -23.30
N ARG A 163 -13.15 6.44 -22.27
CA ARG A 163 -11.89 5.70 -22.41
C ARG A 163 -12.14 4.26 -22.84
N ASP A 164 -13.13 3.60 -22.23
CA ASP A 164 -13.46 2.21 -22.50
C ASP A 164 -14.06 2.02 -23.90
N ILE A 165 -14.90 2.95 -24.35
CA ILE A 165 -15.44 2.97 -25.72
C ILE A 165 -14.29 3.15 -26.73
N ARG A 166 -13.40 4.11 -26.49
CA ARG A 166 -12.24 4.36 -27.37
C ARG A 166 -11.35 3.12 -27.47
N SER A 167 -10.98 2.50 -26.34
CA SER A 167 -10.17 1.29 -26.33
C SER A 167 -10.81 0.14 -27.10
N SER A 168 -12.14 -0.01 -26.99
CA SER A 168 -12.88 -1.04 -27.75
C SER A 168 -12.94 -0.70 -29.23
N ALA A 169 -13.13 0.57 -29.58
CA ALA A 169 -13.14 1.05 -30.97
C ALA A 169 -11.77 0.88 -31.66
N ASP A 170 -10.66 1.20 -30.94
CA ASP A 170 -9.30 0.98 -31.43
C ASP A 170 -9.04 -0.50 -31.72
N THR A 171 -9.55 -1.38 -30.85
CA THR A 171 -9.43 -2.84 -31.05
C THR A 171 -10.27 -3.31 -32.25
N ILE A 172 -11.49 -2.80 -32.43
CA ILE A 172 -12.34 -3.07 -33.59
C ILE A 172 -11.64 -2.63 -34.87
N HIS A 173 -11.07 -1.41 -34.87
CA HIS A 173 -10.29 -0.90 -36.02
C HIS A 173 -9.09 -1.81 -36.32
N GLY A 174 -8.35 -2.26 -35.29
CA GLY A 174 -7.24 -3.19 -35.46
C GLY A 174 -7.67 -4.55 -36.01
N ILE A 175 -8.88 -5.04 -35.69
CA ILE A 175 -9.47 -6.26 -36.27
C ILE A 175 -9.82 -6.03 -37.74
N ASP A 176 -10.51 -4.92 -38.05
CA ASP A 176 -10.98 -4.59 -39.39
C ASP A 176 -9.79 -4.32 -40.35
N THR A 177 -8.67 -3.79 -39.85
CA THR A 177 -7.41 -3.59 -40.59
C THR A 177 -6.48 -4.80 -40.64
N GLY A 178 -6.83 -5.89 -39.93
CA GLY A 178 -6.02 -7.11 -39.86
C GLY A 178 -4.77 -7.03 -38.95
N GLN A 179 -4.61 -5.93 -38.20
CA GLN A 179 -3.52 -5.74 -37.22
C GLN A 179 -3.73 -6.58 -35.97
N CYS A 180 -4.99 -6.77 -35.53
CA CYS A 180 -5.36 -7.63 -34.40
C CYS A 180 -5.97 -8.94 -34.90
N ARG A 181 -5.30 -10.09 -34.57
CA ARG A 181 -5.78 -11.42 -34.95
C ARG A 181 -6.26 -12.20 -33.72
N GLY A 182 -7.26 -13.09 -33.92
CA GLY A 182 -7.74 -13.96 -32.85
C GLY A 182 -8.83 -13.35 -31.95
N TYR A 183 -9.28 -12.16 -32.24
CA TYR A 183 -10.38 -11.48 -31.51
C TYR A 183 -11.64 -11.42 -32.35
N SER A 184 -12.80 -11.52 -31.68
CA SER A 184 -14.10 -11.36 -32.34
C SER A 184 -14.58 -9.91 -32.25
N ARG A 185 -14.81 -9.27 -33.40
CA ARG A 185 -15.38 -7.92 -33.49
C ARG A 185 -16.69 -7.80 -32.70
N ALA A 186 -17.54 -8.79 -32.78
CA ALA A 186 -18.83 -8.82 -32.09
C ALA A 186 -18.70 -8.71 -30.55
N LEU A 187 -17.64 -9.25 -29.95
CA LEU A 187 -17.40 -9.16 -28.51
C LEU A 187 -17.17 -7.71 -28.08
N PHE A 188 -16.39 -6.94 -28.84
CA PHE A 188 -16.10 -5.53 -28.52
C PHE A 188 -17.32 -4.64 -28.75
N VAL A 189 -18.08 -4.87 -29.80
CA VAL A 189 -19.36 -4.18 -30.02
C VAL A 189 -20.33 -4.46 -28.88
N SER A 190 -20.49 -5.73 -28.50
CA SER A 190 -21.34 -6.11 -27.36
C SER A 190 -20.85 -5.52 -26.04
N SER A 191 -19.53 -5.42 -25.85
CA SER A 191 -18.95 -4.80 -24.65
C SER A 191 -19.32 -3.31 -24.55
N ILE A 192 -19.22 -2.56 -25.65
CA ILE A 192 -19.65 -1.15 -25.70
C ILE A 192 -21.13 -1.03 -25.36
N LEU A 193 -21.98 -1.81 -26.07
CA LEU A 193 -23.43 -1.79 -25.86
C LEU A 193 -23.81 -2.11 -24.42
N ASN A 194 -23.21 -3.15 -23.83
CA ASN A 194 -23.49 -3.56 -22.43
C ASN A 194 -23.11 -2.45 -21.44
N LYS A 195 -21.99 -1.77 -21.64
CA LYS A 195 -21.55 -0.67 -20.78
C LYS A 195 -22.51 0.51 -20.86
N VAL A 196 -22.90 0.91 -22.06
CA VAL A 196 -23.88 2.00 -22.25
C VAL A 196 -25.24 1.62 -21.70
N SER A 197 -25.70 0.37 -21.92
CA SER A 197 -26.96 -0.12 -21.39
C SER A 197 -26.98 -0.17 -19.85
N THR A 198 -25.84 -0.38 -19.20
CA THR A 198 -25.74 -0.32 -17.74
C THR A 198 -26.11 1.07 -17.21
N PHE A 199 -25.61 2.13 -17.84
CA PHE A 199 -25.96 3.51 -17.48
C PHE A 199 -27.42 3.84 -17.80
N ALA A 200 -27.93 3.33 -18.91
CA ALA A 200 -29.36 3.49 -19.26
C ALA A 200 -30.27 2.84 -18.21
N ASN A 201 -29.94 1.65 -17.76
CA ASN A 201 -30.69 0.92 -16.73
C ASN A 201 -30.66 1.62 -15.35
N HIS A 202 -29.62 2.39 -15.08
CA HIS A 202 -29.52 3.20 -13.85
C HIS A 202 -30.16 4.61 -14.00
N GLY A 203 -30.72 4.93 -15.18
CA GLY A 203 -31.36 6.22 -15.43
C GLY A 203 -30.41 7.39 -15.70
N GLU A 204 -29.13 7.09 -16.00
CA GLU A 204 -28.07 8.07 -16.27
C GLU A 204 -28.16 8.64 -17.69
N VAL A 205 -29.27 9.31 -18.01
CA VAL A 205 -29.62 9.76 -19.37
C VAL A 205 -28.54 10.62 -20.01
N GLU A 206 -27.91 11.50 -19.22
CA GLU A 206 -26.86 12.42 -19.73
C GLU A 206 -25.62 11.67 -20.19
N ILE A 207 -25.20 10.65 -19.45
CA ILE A 207 -24.04 9.80 -19.83
C ILE A 207 -24.37 9.02 -21.10
N VAL A 208 -25.58 8.47 -21.19
CA VAL A 208 -26.03 7.72 -22.38
C VAL A 208 -26.03 8.62 -23.61
N ARG A 209 -26.55 9.85 -23.50
CA ARG A 209 -26.52 10.82 -24.59
C ARG A 209 -25.11 11.10 -25.07
N ARG A 210 -24.21 11.46 -24.15
CA ARG A 210 -22.78 11.71 -24.47
C ARG A 210 -22.11 10.49 -25.11
N ALA A 211 -22.47 9.28 -24.67
CA ALA A 211 -21.93 8.05 -25.25
C ALA A 211 -22.40 7.82 -26.68
N VAL A 212 -23.69 8.05 -26.95
CA VAL A 212 -24.26 7.94 -28.31
C VAL A 212 -23.64 8.98 -29.24
N ASP A 213 -23.54 10.23 -28.80
CA ASP A 213 -22.92 11.29 -29.59
C ASP A 213 -21.45 10.93 -29.91
N PHE A 214 -20.69 10.49 -28.95
CA PHE A 214 -19.28 10.11 -29.11
C PHE A 214 -19.06 8.89 -30.01
N ILE A 215 -20.00 7.92 -30.03
CA ILE A 215 -19.93 6.75 -30.92
C ILE A 215 -20.30 7.13 -32.38
N SER A 216 -21.10 8.17 -32.53
CA SER A 216 -21.57 8.62 -33.85
C SER A 216 -20.58 9.51 -34.58
N GLU A 217 -19.57 10.07 -33.90
CA GLU A 217 -18.45 10.82 -34.48
C GLU A 217 -17.39 9.90 -35.09
#